data_7a14a9673574425bf40392ca1a7af532
#
_entry.id   7a14a9673574425bf40392ca1a7af532
#
_cell.length_a   1.000
_cell.length_b   1.000
_cell.length_c   1.000
_cell.angle_alpha   90.00
_cell.angle_beta   90.00
_cell.angle_gamma   90.00
#
_symmetry.space_group_name_H-M   'P 1'
#
loop_
_entity.id
_entity.type
_entity.pdbx_description
1 polymer ?
#
loop_
_entity_poly.entity_id
_entity_poly.type
_entity_poly.pdbx_seq_one_letter_code
_entity_poly.pdbx_strand_id
1 'polypeptide(L)'
;MAKVNLPKKQQKAAPTTELDLDVRHVMQFDDNGIQFALDIHVGDRLITIYNCKIREAAEVNFISFPSRKGKDGKYYSWAYVQLTPAEQDRVIDLVVKELGAK
;
A
#
# COMPACT_ATOMS: atom_id res chain seq x y z
N MET A 1 11.87 19.68 -35.71
CA MET A 1 11.23 18.84 -35.08
C MET A 1 11.03 19.21 -33.71
N ALA A 2 10.00 19.22 -33.33
CA ALA A 2 9.78 19.63 -32.08
C ALA A 2 10.01 18.58 -31.14
N LYS A 3 10.87 18.76 -30.31
CA LYS A 3 11.14 17.85 -29.39
C LYS A 3 10.41 18.22 -28.23
N VAL A 4 9.61 17.39 -27.73
CA VAL A 4 8.93 17.68 -26.52
C VAL A 4 9.92 17.77 -25.42
N ASN A 5 9.95 18.91 -24.79
CA ASN A 5 10.87 19.11 -23.75
C ASN A 5 10.21 18.84 -22.47
N LEU A 6 10.12 17.62 -22.04
CA LEU A 6 9.54 17.31 -20.78
C LEU A 6 10.46 17.73 -19.67
N PRO A 7 9.92 18.24 -18.65
CA PRO A 7 10.72 18.67 -17.53
C PRO A 7 11.34 17.47 -16.91
N LYS A 8 12.57 17.47 -16.73
CA LYS A 8 13.17 16.40 -16.12
C LYS A 8 13.46 16.62 -14.77
N LYS A 9 13.11 17.61 -14.22
CA LYS A 9 13.48 17.85 -12.93
C LYS A 9 13.13 16.85 -12.02
N GLN A 10 12.23 16.15 -12.32
CA GLN A 10 11.82 15.30 -11.37
C GLN A 10 12.79 14.38 -10.95
N GLN A 11 13.63 14.08 -11.68
CA GLN A 11 14.51 13.10 -11.23
C GLN A 11 15.41 13.67 -10.29
N LYS A 12 15.37 14.81 -10.04
CA LYS A 12 16.29 15.32 -9.24
C LYS A 12 16.00 14.95 -7.97
N ALA A 13 16.53 15.11 -7.23
CA ALA A 13 16.43 14.84 -5.93
C ALA A 13 15.23 15.44 -5.36
N ALA A 14 14.25 15.41 -5.98
CA ALA A 14 13.09 15.95 -5.43
C ALA A 14 12.82 15.21 -4.17
N PRO A 15 12.49 15.84 -3.15
CA PRO A 15 12.19 15.18 -1.92
C PRO A 15 11.03 14.25 -2.13
N THR A 16 11.11 13.10 -1.55
CA THR A 16 10.06 12.15 -1.65
C THR A 16 8.90 12.68 -0.86
N THR A 17 7.76 12.79 -1.49
CA THR A 17 6.57 13.21 -0.79
C THR A 17 5.96 12.00 -0.15
N GLU A 18 5.84 12.01 1.14
CA GLU A 18 5.22 10.89 1.81
C GLU A 18 3.73 10.98 1.66
N LEU A 19 3.10 9.85 1.46
CA LEU A 19 1.67 9.81 1.39
C LEU A 19 1.08 9.88 2.79
N ASP A 20 -0.06 10.49 2.90
CA ASP A 20 -0.77 10.57 4.16
C ASP A 20 -1.64 9.34 4.26
N LEU A 21 -1.21 8.36 5.03
CA LEU A 21 -1.82 7.05 5.05
C LEU A 21 -2.46 6.75 6.38
N ASP A 22 -3.52 5.98 6.34
CA ASP A 22 -4.17 5.50 7.54
C ASP A 22 -4.75 4.13 7.25
N VAL A 23 -5.26 3.44 8.23
CA VAL A 23 -5.85 2.12 8.04
C VAL A 23 -7.16 2.04 8.80
N ARG A 24 -8.06 1.17 8.33
CA ARG A 24 -9.31 0.90 9.04
C ARG A 24 -9.79 -0.49 8.70
N HIS A 25 -10.79 -0.95 9.38
CA HIS A 25 -11.38 -2.27 9.19
C HIS A 25 -10.30 -3.34 9.34
N VAL A 26 -9.45 -3.20 10.33
CA VAL A 26 -8.37 -4.15 10.55
C VAL A 26 -8.94 -5.40 11.17
N MET A 27 -8.67 -6.55 10.56
CA MET A 27 -9.16 -7.82 11.03
C MET A 27 -8.07 -8.84 10.99
N GLN A 28 -8.02 -9.72 11.96
CA GLN A 28 -7.04 -10.78 11.98
C GLN A 28 -7.79 -12.09 11.81
N PHE A 29 -7.33 -12.90 10.87
CA PHE A 29 -7.93 -14.19 10.65
C PHE A 29 -7.10 -15.25 11.36
N ASP A 30 -7.60 -16.46 11.41
CA ASP A 30 -7.01 -17.49 12.16
C ASP A 30 -5.56 -17.75 11.93
N ASP A 31 -5.11 -17.81 10.78
CA ASP A 31 -3.76 -18.22 10.50
C ASP A 31 -2.84 -17.08 10.23
N ASN A 32 -2.73 -16.17 11.10
CA ASN A 32 -1.80 -15.08 10.89
C ASN A 32 -2.15 -14.15 9.77
N GLY A 33 -3.30 -14.26 9.17
CA GLY A 33 -3.71 -13.36 8.12
C GLY A 33 -4.26 -12.09 8.72
N ILE A 34 -3.75 -10.95 8.29
CA ILE A 34 -4.27 -9.67 8.74
C ILE A 34 -4.76 -8.95 7.50
N GLN A 35 -6.01 -8.50 7.54
CA GLN A 35 -6.62 -7.80 6.43
C GLN A 35 -7.04 -6.43 6.89
N PHE A 36 -6.93 -5.44 6.03
CA PHE A 36 -7.29 -4.08 6.39
C PHE A 36 -7.65 -3.28 5.15
N ALA A 37 -8.21 -2.10 5.36
CA ALA A 37 -8.46 -1.17 4.28
C ALA A 37 -7.43 -0.05 4.41
N LEU A 38 -6.79 0.32 3.32
CA LEU A 38 -5.78 1.36 3.33
C LEU A 38 -6.41 2.66 2.86
N ASP A 39 -6.28 3.70 3.65
CA ASP A 39 -6.79 5.01 3.31
C ASP A 39 -5.64 5.91 2.91
N ILE A 40 -5.78 6.56 1.79
CA ILE A 40 -4.78 7.50 1.29
C ILE A 40 -5.46 8.86 1.20
N HIS A 41 -4.97 9.81 1.96
CA HIS A 41 -5.55 11.14 1.96
C HIS A 41 -4.86 12.01 0.93
N VAL A 42 -5.62 12.62 0.06
CA VAL A 42 -5.09 13.49 -0.98
C VAL A 42 -5.86 14.78 -0.89
N GLY A 43 -5.30 15.76 -0.21
CA GLY A 43 -5.99 17.00 0.05
C GLY A 43 -7.23 16.73 0.89
N ASP A 44 -8.38 17.13 0.40
CA ASP A 44 -9.62 16.88 1.11
C ASP A 44 -10.31 15.64 0.56
N ARG A 45 -9.60 14.80 -0.18
CA ARG A 45 -10.20 13.62 -0.75
C ARG A 45 -9.58 12.38 -0.14
N LEU A 46 -10.29 11.28 -0.28
CA LEU A 46 -9.85 10.03 0.31
C LEU A 46 -9.94 8.92 -0.73
N ILE A 47 -8.88 8.17 -0.86
CA ILE A 47 -8.87 6.97 -1.67
C ILE A 47 -8.76 5.81 -0.71
N THR A 48 -9.65 4.85 -0.80
CA THR A 48 -9.60 3.68 0.06
C THR A 48 -9.43 2.43 -0.79
N ILE A 49 -8.46 1.60 -0.42
CA ILE A 49 -8.26 0.32 -1.07
C ILE A 49 -8.62 -0.75 -0.05
N TYR A 50 -9.67 -1.50 -0.35
CA TYR A 50 -10.12 -2.55 0.55
C TYR A 50 -9.38 -3.85 0.30
N ASN A 51 -9.40 -4.71 1.25
CA ASN A 51 -8.83 -6.06 1.14
C ASN A 51 -7.31 -6.08 0.95
N CYS A 52 -6.64 -5.14 1.56
CA CYS A 52 -5.18 -5.22 1.64
C CYS A 52 -4.84 -6.22 2.74
N LYS A 53 -3.71 -6.88 2.62
CA LYS A 53 -3.30 -7.86 3.61
C LYS A 53 -1.85 -7.68 3.95
N ILE A 54 -1.47 -8.06 5.14
CA ILE A 54 -0.08 -8.13 5.50
C ILE A 54 0.35 -9.58 5.36
N ARG A 55 1.39 -9.80 4.58
CA ARG A 55 1.93 -11.13 4.37
C ARG A 55 3.38 -11.15 4.76
N GLU A 56 3.88 -12.35 5.01
CA GLU A 56 5.25 -12.50 5.39
C GLU A 56 5.95 -13.40 4.41
N ALA A 57 7.14 -13.03 3.99
CA ALA A 57 7.94 -13.84 3.13
C ALA A 57 9.38 -13.64 3.54
N ALA A 58 10.10 -14.72 3.79
CA ALA A 58 11.51 -14.64 4.17
C ALA A 58 11.72 -13.74 5.38
N GLU A 59 10.82 -13.86 6.33
CA GLU A 59 10.92 -13.09 7.57
C GLU A 59 10.74 -11.60 7.39
N VAL A 60 10.19 -11.18 6.29
CA VAL A 60 9.92 -9.78 6.07
C VAL A 60 8.42 -9.62 5.84
N ASN A 61 7.82 -8.68 6.50
CA ASN A 61 6.41 -8.41 6.31
C ASN A 61 6.23 -7.42 5.16
N PHE A 62 5.24 -7.65 4.36
CA PHE A 62 4.95 -6.74 3.27
C PHE A 62 3.45 -6.65 3.05
N ILE A 63 3.04 -5.60 2.36
CA ILE A 63 1.63 -5.35 2.12
C ILE A 63 1.26 -5.92 0.76
N SER A 64 0.21 -6.73 0.75
CA SER A 64 -0.31 -7.31 -0.47
C SER A 64 -1.62 -6.62 -0.78
N PHE A 65 -1.76 -6.14 -2.01
CA PHE A 65 -2.97 -5.45 -2.41
C PHE A 65 -3.96 -6.44 -3.02
N PRO A 66 -5.23 -6.06 -3.17
CA PRO A 66 -6.23 -6.98 -3.68
C PRO A 66 -5.89 -7.44 -5.08
N SER A 67 -5.95 -8.73 -5.30
CA SER A 67 -5.59 -9.31 -6.59
C SER A 67 -6.42 -10.56 -6.82
N ARG A 68 -6.37 -11.06 -8.03
CA ARG A 68 -7.05 -12.29 -8.35
C ARG A 68 -6.13 -13.15 -9.22
N LYS A 69 -6.36 -14.44 -9.21
CA LYS A 69 -5.58 -15.35 -10.02
C LYS A 69 -6.21 -15.45 -11.38
N GLY A 70 -5.45 -15.26 -12.41
CA GLY A 70 -5.93 -15.39 -13.77
C GLY A 70 -5.93 -16.82 -14.25
N LYS A 71 -6.44 -17.03 -15.44
CA LYS A 71 -6.50 -18.36 -15.99
C LYS A 71 -5.13 -18.91 -16.27
N ASP A 72 -4.15 -18.05 -16.45
CA ASP A 72 -2.79 -18.49 -16.71
C ASP A 72 -2.05 -18.79 -15.43
N GLY A 73 -2.69 -18.71 -14.30
CA GLY A 73 -2.03 -18.98 -13.03
C GLY A 73 -1.33 -17.80 -12.42
N LYS A 74 -1.30 -16.67 -13.10
CA LYS A 74 -0.63 -15.51 -12.57
C LYS A 74 -1.62 -14.64 -11.80
N TYR A 75 -1.11 -13.84 -10.88
CA TYR A 75 -1.95 -12.96 -10.10
C TYR A 75 -1.95 -11.57 -10.68
N TYR A 76 -3.11 -10.97 -10.76
CA TYR A 76 -3.27 -9.63 -11.28
C TYR A 76 -3.89 -8.75 -10.21
N SER A 77 -3.25 -7.63 -9.90
CA SER A 77 -3.75 -6.75 -8.87
C SER A 77 -4.92 -5.93 -9.37
N TRP A 78 -5.94 -5.80 -8.55
CA TRP A 78 -7.08 -4.96 -8.88
C TRP A 78 -6.78 -3.52 -8.50
N ALA A 79 -5.91 -3.31 -7.55
CA ALA A 79 -5.50 -1.99 -7.11
C ALA A 79 -4.09 -2.10 -6.57
N TYR A 80 -3.33 -1.04 -6.70
CA TYR A 80 -1.95 -1.10 -6.25
C TYR A 80 -1.43 0.32 -5.99
N VAL A 81 -0.67 0.48 -4.95
CA VAL A 81 0.01 1.72 -4.66
C VAL A 81 1.45 1.37 -4.38
N GLN A 82 2.36 2.05 -5.03
CA GLN A 82 3.76 1.80 -4.76
C GLN A 82 4.16 2.57 -3.53
N LEU A 83 4.39 1.87 -2.44
CA LEU A 83 4.78 2.49 -1.20
C LEU A 83 6.29 2.41 -1.03
N THR A 84 6.87 3.44 -0.45
CA THR A 84 8.28 3.36 -0.12
C THR A 84 8.42 2.41 1.06
N PRO A 85 9.60 1.88 1.32
CA PRO A 85 9.79 1.02 2.48
C PRO A 85 9.38 1.69 3.79
N ALA A 86 9.65 2.97 3.92
CA ALA A 86 9.25 3.65 5.15
C ALA A 86 7.74 3.76 5.26
N GLU A 87 7.06 4.01 4.14
CA GLU A 87 5.60 4.07 4.16
C GLU A 87 5.01 2.71 4.47
N GLN A 88 5.59 1.65 3.92
CA GLN A 88 5.08 0.33 4.18
C GLN A 88 5.23 -0.01 5.66
N ASP A 89 6.36 0.31 6.24
CA ASP A 89 6.57 0.06 7.67
C ASP A 89 5.58 0.85 8.50
N ARG A 90 5.27 2.09 8.09
CA ARG A 90 4.33 2.88 8.85
C ARG A 90 2.93 2.29 8.77
N VAL A 91 2.53 1.79 7.62
CA VAL A 91 1.21 1.18 7.50
C VAL A 91 1.14 -0.08 8.36
N ILE A 92 2.19 -0.89 8.35
CA ILE A 92 2.22 -2.08 9.18
C ILE A 92 2.12 -1.72 10.66
N ASP A 93 2.83 -0.66 11.07
CA ASP A 93 2.74 -0.22 12.46
C ASP A 93 1.33 0.25 12.81
N LEU A 94 0.66 0.95 11.90
CA LEU A 94 -0.70 1.39 12.16
C LEU A 94 -1.64 0.19 12.29
N VAL A 95 -1.45 -0.83 11.46
CA VAL A 95 -2.29 -2.02 11.55
C VAL A 95 -2.07 -2.73 12.87
N VAL A 96 -0.82 -2.88 13.29
CA VAL A 96 -0.52 -3.54 14.53
C VAL A 96 -1.11 -2.77 15.72
N LYS A 97 -1.05 -1.43 15.64
CA LYS A 97 -1.60 -0.64 16.70
C LYS A 97 -3.11 -0.79 16.77
N GLU A 98 -3.78 -0.84 15.63
CA GLU A 98 -5.22 -1.03 15.62
C GLU A 98 -5.61 -2.39 16.16
N LEU A 99 -4.85 -3.42 15.85
CA LEU A 99 -5.13 -4.74 16.38
C LEU A 99 -4.97 -4.75 17.90
N GLY A 100 -3.97 -4.06 18.40
CA GLY A 100 -3.76 -4.03 19.84
C GLY A 100 -4.82 -3.23 20.58
N ALA A 101 -5.53 -2.36 19.88
CA ALA A 101 -6.55 -1.55 20.51
C ALA A 101 -7.89 -2.27 20.59
N LYS A 102 -8.03 -3.42 19.95
CA LYS A 102 -9.30 -4.11 19.95
C LYS A 102 -9.50 -5.11 21.09
#